data_a7b896231492928a7b55d143ddee4a89
#
_entry.id   a7b896231492928a7b55d143ddee4a89
#
_cell.length_a   1.000
_cell.length_b   1.000
_cell.length_c   1.000
_cell.angle_alpha   90.00
_cell.angle_beta   90.00
_cell.angle_gamma   90.00
#
_symmetry.space_group_name_H-M   'P 1'
#
loop_
_entity.id
_entity.type
_entity.pdbx_description
1 polymer ?
#
loop_
_entity_poly.entity_id
_entity_poly.type
_entity_poly.pdbx_seq_one_letter_code
_entity_poly.pdbx_strand_id
1 'polypeptide(L)'
;MKLLNLKKVRDGKYLKDYELTYENKAGKEKIYEIVSLKELSEPKDLGTAVTGVSIAAVHEGKLLLLKEFRMAINCEIYGLCAGHLEENESVEECIQRELYEETGLNLKRIIKIFPPSFSTVTISDAKTQIAFVEAEGTISDEHMSANEQIKAAFYTPQEVLQLIETETFSSRAQMIAYGFSKGLFHA
;
A
#
# COMPACT_ATOMS: atom_id res chain seq x y z
N MET A 1 26.98 1.30 10.18
CA MET A 1 25.92 1.71 11.13
C MET A 1 25.57 0.46 11.96
N LYS A 2 25.56 0.59 13.29
CA LYS A 2 25.15 -0.50 14.20
C LYS A 2 24.00 0.03 15.06
N LEU A 3 22.88 -0.68 15.07
CA LEU A 3 21.76 -0.35 15.96
C LEU A 3 22.15 -0.74 17.38
N LEU A 4 22.09 0.22 18.30
CA LEU A 4 22.45 0.08 19.71
C LEU A 4 21.23 -0.11 20.58
N ASN A 5 20.16 0.66 20.29
CA ASN A 5 18.97 0.69 21.12
C ASN A 5 17.72 0.95 20.27
N LEU A 6 16.59 0.40 20.72
CA LEU A 6 15.25 0.64 20.22
C LEU A 6 14.40 1.01 21.43
N LYS A 7 13.77 2.19 21.40
CA LYS A 7 12.95 2.70 22.50
C LYS A 7 11.60 3.17 21.96
N LYS A 8 10.51 2.61 22.49
CA LYS A 8 9.17 3.12 22.22
C LYS A 8 8.99 4.45 22.97
N VAL A 9 8.62 5.51 22.24
CA VAL A 9 8.42 6.86 22.82
C VAL A 9 6.95 7.24 22.88
N ARG A 10 6.11 6.62 22.05
CA ARG A 10 4.66 6.80 22.07
C ARG A 10 3.95 5.50 21.70
N ASP A 11 2.87 5.23 22.41
CA ASP A 11 1.99 4.08 22.18
C ASP A 11 0.60 4.59 21.76
N GLY A 12 0.44 4.87 20.46
CA GLY A 12 -0.83 5.26 19.88
C GLY A 12 -1.71 4.03 19.60
N LYS A 13 -3.00 4.27 19.38
CA LYS A 13 -3.95 3.18 19.07
C LYS A 13 -3.55 2.40 17.82
N TYR A 14 -3.10 3.09 16.78
CA TYR A 14 -2.72 2.49 15.48
C TYR A 14 -1.23 2.59 15.19
N LEU A 15 -0.61 3.70 15.55
CA LEU A 15 0.80 3.97 15.31
C LEU A 15 1.56 3.99 16.64
N LYS A 16 2.72 3.36 16.62
CA LYS A 16 3.69 3.36 17.72
C LYS A 16 4.95 4.05 17.25
N ASP A 17 5.40 5.05 17.99
CA ASP A 17 6.58 5.83 17.63
C ASP A 17 7.79 5.29 18.38
N TYR A 18 8.90 5.15 17.66
CA TYR A 18 10.16 4.61 18.18
C TYR A 18 11.34 5.52 17.88
N GLU A 19 12.26 5.63 18.85
CA GLU A 19 13.60 6.15 18.70
C GLU A 19 14.58 4.97 18.52
N LEU A 20 15.33 5.01 17.43
CA LEU A 20 16.40 4.07 17.12
C LEU A 20 17.74 4.76 17.32
N THR A 21 18.55 4.29 18.26
CA THR A 21 19.91 4.82 18.47
C THR A 21 20.91 3.98 17.69
N TYR A 22 21.61 4.60 16.75
CA TYR A 22 22.65 3.98 15.94
C TYR A 22 24.04 4.52 16.30
N GLU A 23 25.04 3.65 16.32
CA GLU A 23 26.43 4.05 16.20
C GLU A 23 26.76 4.28 14.71
N ASN A 24 27.18 5.50 14.39
CA ASN A 24 27.57 5.88 13.03
C ASN A 24 29.02 5.48 12.71
N LYS A 25 29.48 5.73 11.47
CA LYS A 25 30.84 5.38 11.01
C LYS A 25 31.96 6.10 11.78
N ALA A 26 31.65 7.18 12.48
CA ALA A 26 32.60 7.95 13.30
C ALA A 26 32.55 7.54 14.78
N GLY A 27 31.84 6.46 15.16
CA GLY A 27 31.67 6.02 16.54
C GLY A 27 30.78 6.93 17.38
N LYS A 28 29.97 7.80 16.75
CA LYS A 28 29.04 8.71 17.44
C LYS A 28 27.63 8.19 17.36
N GLU A 29 26.83 8.48 18.37
CA GLU A 29 25.41 8.16 18.38
C GLU A 29 24.61 9.03 17.40
N LYS A 30 23.63 8.40 16.73
CA LYS A 30 22.65 9.03 15.86
C LYS A 30 21.26 8.51 16.21
N ILE A 31 20.36 9.39 16.60
CA ILE A 31 18.94 9.05 16.80
C ILE A 31 18.23 9.14 15.46
N TYR A 32 17.36 8.18 15.23
CA TYR A 32 16.47 8.11 14.08
C TYR A 32 15.05 7.75 14.55
N GLU A 33 14.07 8.54 14.15
CA GLU A 33 12.68 8.35 14.55
C GLU A 33 11.92 7.59 13.46
N ILE A 34 11.09 6.63 13.90
CA ILE A 34 10.20 5.90 13.00
C ILE A 34 8.81 5.70 13.64
N VAL A 35 7.83 5.37 12.79
CA VAL A 35 6.53 4.83 13.22
C VAL A 35 6.43 3.37 12.78
N SER A 36 5.79 2.54 13.61
CA SER A 36 5.45 1.16 13.28
C SER A 36 3.96 0.89 13.50
N LEU A 37 3.38 0.03 12.69
CA LEU A 37 2.01 -0.49 12.85
C LEU A 37 1.98 -1.66 13.83
N LYS A 38 3.13 -2.25 14.15
CA LYS A 38 3.27 -3.38 15.06
C LYS A 38 4.08 -3.00 16.28
N GLU A 39 3.88 -3.75 17.36
CA GLU A 39 4.75 -3.67 18.53
C GLU A 39 6.15 -4.19 18.18
N LEU A 40 7.16 -3.39 18.50
CA LEU A 40 8.57 -3.77 18.38
C LEU A 40 9.16 -3.90 19.78
N SER A 41 9.59 -5.08 20.15
CA SER A 41 10.18 -5.37 21.46
C SER A 41 11.72 -5.34 21.43
N GLU A 42 12.30 -5.69 20.30
CA GLU A 42 13.74 -5.77 20.12
C GLU A 42 14.15 -5.42 18.67
N PRO A 43 15.41 -5.06 18.43
CA PRO A 43 15.90 -4.65 17.11
C PRO A 43 15.63 -5.62 15.95
N LYS A 44 15.55 -6.92 16.23
CA LYS A 44 15.28 -7.93 15.19
C LYS A 44 13.83 -7.88 14.68
N ASP A 45 12.91 -7.25 15.41
CA ASP A 45 11.50 -7.14 15.02
C ASP A 45 11.31 -6.13 13.87
N LEU A 46 12.28 -5.21 13.68
CA LEU A 46 12.24 -4.19 12.63
C LEU A 46 12.09 -4.81 11.25
N GLY A 47 11.06 -4.37 10.54
CA GLY A 47 10.82 -4.75 9.15
C GLY A 47 10.51 -6.24 8.97
N THR A 48 10.01 -6.95 9.98
CA THR A 48 9.61 -8.35 9.86
C THR A 48 8.16 -8.52 9.42
N ALA A 49 7.26 -7.61 9.84
CA ALA A 49 5.84 -7.73 9.59
C ALA A 49 5.45 -7.27 8.18
N VAL A 50 4.67 -8.10 7.48
CA VAL A 50 3.92 -7.71 6.28
C VAL A 50 2.57 -7.19 6.76
N THR A 51 2.25 -5.93 6.42
CA THR A 51 1.10 -5.23 7.00
C THR A 51 -0.09 -5.13 6.04
N GLY A 52 0.09 -5.46 4.75
CA GLY A 52 -1.00 -5.36 3.79
C GLY A 52 -0.57 -5.63 2.36
N VAL A 53 -1.50 -5.40 1.45
CA VAL A 53 -1.32 -5.58 0.01
C VAL A 53 -1.77 -4.34 -0.75
N SER A 54 -1.13 -4.07 -1.90
CA SER A 54 -1.60 -3.12 -2.90
C SER A 54 -1.91 -3.89 -4.18
N ILE A 55 -3.08 -3.67 -4.74
CA ILE A 55 -3.67 -4.49 -5.80
C ILE A 55 -3.73 -3.69 -7.10
N ALA A 56 -2.92 -4.07 -8.07
CA ALA A 56 -3.00 -3.58 -9.44
C ALA A 56 -3.95 -4.50 -10.22
N ALA A 57 -5.23 -4.15 -10.23
CA ALA A 57 -6.27 -4.94 -10.87
C ALA A 57 -6.50 -4.46 -12.31
N VAL A 58 -6.61 -5.42 -13.25
CA VAL A 58 -6.95 -5.16 -14.64
C VAL A 58 -8.23 -5.88 -15.04
N HIS A 59 -8.98 -5.28 -15.95
CA HIS A 59 -10.17 -5.88 -16.56
C HIS A 59 -10.28 -5.39 -18.00
N GLU A 60 -10.39 -6.30 -18.96
CA GLU A 60 -10.54 -5.99 -20.39
C GLU A 60 -9.52 -4.96 -20.91
N GLY A 61 -8.25 -5.10 -20.51
CA GLY A 61 -7.16 -4.22 -20.96
C GLY A 61 -7.16 -2.83 -20.33
N LYS A 62 -7.93 -2.61 -19.26
CA LYS A 62 -7.99 -1.36 -18.48
C LYS A 62 -7.47 -1.60 -17.06
N LEU A 63 -6.85 -0.57 -16.46
CA LEU A 63 -6.35 -0.57 -15.09
C LEU A 63 -7.40 0.04 -14.15
N LEU A 64 -7.67 -0.63 -13.05
CA LEU A 64 -8.47 -0.10 -11.94
C LEU A 64 -7.63 0.93 -11.19
N LEU A 65 -8.16 2.13 -11.04
CA LEU A 65 -7.63 3.17 -10.16
C LEU A 65 -8.74 3.68 -9.25
N LEU A 66 -8.35 4.03 -8.03
CA LEU A 66 -9.24 4.59 -7.02
C LEU A 66 -8.89 6.06 -6.80
N LYS A 67 -9.87 6.97 -6.93
CA LYS A 67 -9.74 8.34 -6.45
C LYS A 67 -10.27 8.37 -5.01
N GLU A 68 -9.37 8.49 -4.05
CA GLU A 68 -9.63 8.29 -2.63
C GLU A 68 -9.23 9.52 -1.81
N PHE A 69 -10.07 9.91 -0.84
CA PHE A 69 -9.72 10.94 0.13
C PHE A 69 -8.76 10.39 1.18
N ARG A 70 -7.54 10.91 1.18
CA ARG A 70 -6.50 10.54 2.14
C ARG A 70 -6.44 11.51 3.31
N MET A 71 -6.91 11.08 4.48
CA MET A 71 -6.96 11.90 5.70
C MET A 71 -5.59 12.47 6.10
N ALA A 72 -4.50 11.71 5.89
CA ALA A 72 -3.15 12.15 6.24
C ALA A 72 -2.68 13.40 5.47
N ILE A 73 -3.25 13.67 4.30
CA ILE A 73 -2.90 14.82 3.45
C ILE A 73 -4.11 15.71 3.14
N ASN A 74 -5.28 15.37 3.71
CA ASN A 74 -6.53 16.13 3.60
C ASN A 74 -6.94 16.45 2.15
N CYS A 75 -6.73 15.53 1.21
CA CYS A 75 -7.16 15.68 -0.18
C CYS A 75 -7.39 14.32 -0.86
N GLU A 76 -8.09 14.35 -2.00
CA GLU A 76 -8.25 13.19 -2.87
C GLU A 76 -7.01 12.99 -3.74
N ILE A 77 -6.56 11.74 -3.86
CA ILE A 77 -5.50 11.34 -4.78
C ILE A 77 -5.87 10.04 -5.47
N TYR A 78 -5.22 9.76 -6.60
CA TYR A 78 -5.31 8.45 -7.24
C TYR A 78 -4.39 7.44 -6.56
N GLY A 79 -4.95 6.25 -6.30
CA GLY A 79 -4.32 5.11 -5.65
C GLY A 79 -4.66 3.79 -6.34
N LEU A 80 -4.08 2.72 -5.83
CA LEU A 80 -4.50 1.36 -6.11
C LEU A 80 -5.45 0.91 -4.99
N CYS A 81 -6.32 -0.05 -5.28
CA CYS A 81 -7.02 -0.81 -4.25
C CYS A 81 -5.98 -1.41 -3.29
N ALA A 82 -6.17 -1.26 -1.99
CA ALA A 82 -5.16 -1.65 -1.00
C ALA A 82 -5.74 -1.76 0.40
N GLY A 83 -5.32 -2.79 1.13
CA GLY A 83 -5.74 -2.94 2.51
C GLY A 83 -4.72 -3.62 3.41
N HIS A 84 -5.07 -3.64 4.69
CA HIS A 84 -4.28 -4.29 5.70
C HIS A 84 -4.67 -5.77 5.83
N LEU A 85 -3.67 -6.63 6.06
CA LEU A 85 -3.91 -8.01 6.42
C LEU A 85 -4.58 -8.08 7.80
N GLU A 86 -5.68 -8.80 7.88
CA GLU A 86 -6.31 -9.16 9.15
C GLU A 86 -5.56 -10.30 9.85
N GLU A 87 -5.95 -10.60 11.09
CA GLU A 87 -5.32 -11.67 11.85
C GLU A 87 -5.61 -13.04 11.21
N ASN A 88 -4.56 -13.79 10.92
CA ASN A 88 -4.61 -15.09 10.23
C ASN A 88 -5.13 -15.07 8.78
N GLU A 89 -5.25 -13.91 8.17
CA GLU A 89 -5.65 -13.76 6.77
C GLU A 89 -4.45 -14.00 5.83
N SER A 90 -4.64 -14.80 4.81
CA SER A 90 -3.68 -14.93 3.72
C SER A 90 -3.70 -13.70 2.80
N VAL A 91 -2.64 -13.50 2.02
CA VAL A 91 -2.58 -12.38 1.06
C VAL A 91 -3.65 -12.51 -0.02
N GLU A 92 -3.95 -13.71 -0.46
CA GLU A 92 -4.99 -14.01 -1.45
C GLU A 92 -6.39 -13.67 -0.92
N GLU A 93 -6.68 -14.02 0.33
CA GLU A 93 -7.95 -13.67 0.99
C GLU A 93 -8.08 -12.15 1.15
N CYS A 94 -7.02 -11.47 1.56
CA CYS A 94 -6.99 -10.02 1.66
C CYS A 94 -7.22 -9.34 0.30
N ILE A 95 -6.61 -9.83 -0.77
CA ILE A 95 -6.83 -9.32 -2.14
C ILE A 95 -8.32 -9.43 -2.52
N GLN A 96 -8.92 -10.59 -2.28
CA GLN A 96 -10.33 -10.82 -2.62
C GLN A 96 -11.25 -9.93 -1.79
N ARG A 97 -11.03 -9.84 -0.48
CA ARG A 97 -11.83 -9.03 0.44
C ARG A 97 -11.74 -7.54 0.09
N GLU A 98 -10.54 -6.97 0.00
CA GLU A 98 -10.35 -5.54 -0.27
C GLU A 98 -10.88 -5.14 -1.66
N LEU A 99 -10.68 -5.97 -2.68
CA LEU A 99 -11.22 -5.71 -4.00
C LEU A 99 -12.75 -5.64 -3.98
N TYR A 100 -13.38 -6.53 -3.21
CA TYR A 100 -14.83 -6.55 -3.07
C TYR A 100 -15.35 -5.38 -2.22
N GLU A 101 -14.73 -5.11 -1.07
CA GLU A 101 -15.14 -4.05 -0.15
C GLU A 101 -15.01 -2.65 -0.77
N GLU A 102 -13.86 -2.34 -1.36
CA GLU A 102 -13.61 -1.01 -1.94
C GLU A 102 -14.28 -0.80 -3.31
N THR A 103 -14.61 -1.86 -4.05
CA THR A 103 -15.01 -1.70 -5.46
C THR A 103 -16.18 -2.55 -5.92
N GLY A 104 -16.66 -3.50 -5.13
CA GLY A 104 -17.69 -4.47 -5.52
C GLY A 104 -17.21 -5.54 -6.52
N LEU A 105 -15.95 -5.51 -6.94
CA LEU A 105 -15.39 -6.44 -7.92
C LEU A 105 -14.98 -7.77 -7.28
N ASN A 106 -14.97 -8.82 -8.08
CA ASN A 106 -14.46 -10.13 -7.69
C ASN A 106 -13.06 -10.36 -8.27
N LEU A 107 -12.25 -11.08 -7.50
CA LEU A 107 -10.97 -11.59 -7.99
C LEU A 107 -11.22 -12.71 -9.00
N LYS A 108 -10.86 -12.49 -10.26
CA LYS A 108 -10.94 -13.54 -11.29
C LYS A 108 -9.71 -14.44 -11.27
N ARG A 109 -8.52 -13.84 -11.16
CA ARG A 109 -7.26 -14.56 -11.22
C ARG A 109 -6.12 -13.71 -10.67
N ILE A 110 -5.20 -14.34 -9.95
CA ILE A 110 -3.91 -13.74 -9.57
C ILE A 110 -2.92 -13.96 -10.71
N ILE A 111 -2.36 -12.88 -11.22
CA ILE A 111 -1.31 -12.90 -12.24
C ILE A 111 0.05 -13.06 -11.56
N LYS A 112 0.30 -12.23 -10.52
CA LYS A 112 1.56 -12.23 -9.79
C LYS A 112 1.40 -11.55 -8.42
N ILE A 113 1.95 -12.15 -7.38
CA ILE A 113 2.22 -11.50 -6.10
C ILE A 113 3.73 -11.36 -5.96
N PHE A 114 4.22 -10.15 -5.74
CA PHE A 114 5.63 -9.90 -5.48
C PHE A 114 5.98 -10.21 -4.03
N PRO A 115 7.25 -10.58 -3.73
CA PRO A 115 7.71 -10.66 -2.37
C PRO A 115 7.48 -9.34 -1.62
N PRO A 116 7.33 -9.38 -0.27
CA PRO A 116 7.15 -8.19 0.53
C PRO A 116 8.27 -7.16 0.32
N SER A 117 7.87 -5.91 0.18
CA SER A 117 8.78 -4.77 0.04
C SER A 117 8.42 -3.65 1.01
N PHE A 118 9.39 -2.84 1.39
CA PHE A 118 9.15 -1.71 2.28
C PHE A 118 8.33 -0.62 1.59
N SER A 119 7.32 -0.11 2.29
CA SER A 119 6.41 0.90 1.75
C SER A 119 6.99 2.31 1.84
N THR A 120 7.61 2.64 2.99
CA THR A 120 8.03 4.03 3.30
C THR A 120 9.25 4.00 4.21
N VAL A 121 10.39 3.54 3.70
CA VAL A 121 11.63 3.27 4.47
C VAL A 121 12.22 4.46 5.22
N THR A 122 11.79 5.67 4.90
CA THR A 122 12.27 6.89 5.57
C THR A 122 11.58 7.16 6.89
N ILE A 123 10.40 6.59 7.12
CA ILE A 123 9.60 6.89 8.32
C ILE A 123 8.97 5.65 8.96
N SER A 124 8.97 4.49 8.29
CA SER A 124 8.32 3.28 8.81
C SER A 124 9.07 2.02 8.40
N ASP A 125 8.94 1.00 9.23
CA ASP A 125 9.41 -0.37 8.97
C ASP A 125 8.38 -1.26 8.27
N ALA A 126 7.21 -0.70 7.90
CA ALA A 126 6.11 -1.45 7.31
C ALA A 126 6.46 -2.01 5.92
N LYS A 127 6.14 -3.30 5.72
CA LYS A 127 6.20 -3.96 4.42
C LYS A 127 4.80 -4.20 3.89
N THR A 128 4.66 -4.09 2.57
CA THR A 128 3.45 -4.51 1.84
C THR A 128 3.84 -5.40 0.67
N GLN A 129 2.90 -6.19 0.18
CA GLN A 129 3.03 -6.88 -1.08
C GLN A 129 2.33 -6.11 -2.19
N ILE A 130 2.78 -6.28 -3.42
CA ILE A 130 2.10 -5.77 -4.61
C ILE A 130 1.59 -6.99 -5.37
N ALA A 131 0.29 -7.00 -5.64
CA ALA A 131 -0.37 -8.03 -6.42
C ALA A 131 -0.85 -7.48 -7.75
N PHE A 132 -0.57 -8.20 -8.83
CA PHE A 132 -1.18 -7.99 -10.14
C PHE A 132 -2.27 -9.03 -10.32
N VAL A 133 -3.49 -8.58 -10.58
CA VAL A 133 -4.65 -9.46 -10.66
C VAL A 133 -5.54 -9.09 -11.85
N GLU A 134 -6.31 -10.05 -12.31
CA GLU A 134 -7.46 -9.83 -13.19
C GLU A 134 -8.72 -9.81 -12.32
N ALA A 135 -9.50 -8.74 -12.44
CA ALA A 135 -10.78 -8.58 -11.76
C ALA A 135 -11.94 -8.79 -12.72
N GLU A 136 -13.13 -9.09 -12.18
CA GLU A 136 -14.36 -9.19 -12.93
C GLU A 136 -15.56 -8.68 -12.12
N GLY A 137 -16.68 -8.40 -12.79
CA GLY A 137 -17.89 -7.90 -12.17
C GLY A 137 -18.17 -6.45 -12.51
N THR A 138 -19.03 -5.83 -11.72
CA THR A 138 -19.46 -4.43 -11.91
C THR A 138 -19.05 -3.63 -10.67
N ILE A 139 -18.47 -2.45 -10.88
CA ILE A 139 -18.08 -1.56 -9.78
C ILE A 139 -19.33 -1.13 -9.00
N SER A 140 -19.25 -1.25 -7.68
CA SER A 140 -20.27 -0.84 -6.72
C SER A 140 -19.60 -0.31 -5.44
N ASP A 141 -20.23 0.63 -4.78
CA ASP A 141 -19.83 1.19 -3.49
C ASP A 141 -20.68 0.67 -2.31
N GLU A 142 -21.55 -0.30 -2.56
CA GLU A 142 -22.49 -0.85 -1.56
C GLU A 142 -21.80 -1.49 -0.34
N HIS A 143 -20.56 -1.94 -0.49
CA HIS A 143 -19.81 -2.63 0.55
C HIS A 143 -18.76 -1.76 1.24
N MET A 144 -18.62 -0.51 0.75
CA MET A 144 -17.64 0.44 1.25
C MET A 144 -17.98 0.88 2.68
N SER A 145 -16.95 0.97 3.52
CA SER A 145 -17.08 1.51 4.87
C SER A 145 -17.50 2.98 4.87
N ALA A 146 -18.32 3.40 5.83
CA ALA A 146 -18.71 4.80 6.02
C ALA A 146 -17.52 5.74 6.31
N ASN A 147 -16.34 5.20 6.62
CA ASN A 147 -15.11 5.96 6.84
C ASN A 147 -14.25 6.12 5.58
N GLU A 148 -14.67 5.54 4.48
CA GLU A 148 -13.98 5.57 3.19
C GLU A 148 -14.73 6.45 2.21
N GLN A 149 -13.98 7.23 1.46
CA GLN A 149 -14.50 8.03 0.36
C GLN A 149 -13.68 7.70 -0.88
N ILE A 150 -14.16 6.72 -1.64
CA ILE A 150 -13.47 6.14 -2.80
C ILE A 150 -14.38 6.22 -4.02
N LYS A 151 -13.79 6.55 -5.16
CA LYS A 151 -14.41 6.44 -6.50
C LYS A 151 -13.53 5.54 -7.35
N ALA A 152 -13.99 4.33 -7.57
CA ALA A 152 -13.29 3.35 -8.40
C ALA A 152 -13.69 3.51 -9.87
N ALA A 153 -12.72 3.37 -10.78
CA ALA A 153 -13.00 3.28 -12.21
C ALA A 153 -11.88 2.55 -12.96
N PHE A 154 -12.23 1.97 -14.11
CA PHE A 154 -11.29 1.37 -15.05
C PHE A 154 -10.84 2.36 -16.11
N TYR A 155 -9.54 2.48 -16.34
CA TYR A 155 -8.93 3.43 -17.26
C TYR A 155 -8.10 2.73 -18.32
N THR A 156 -8.25 3.16 -19.57
CA THR A 156 -7.40 2.75 -20.68
C THR A 156 -5.97 3.26 -20.51
N PRO A 157 -4.97 2.69 -21.22
CA PRO A 157 -3.59 3.19 -21.19
C PRO A 157 -3.47 4.68 -21.53
N GLN A 158 -4.30 5.20 -22.43
CA GLN A 158 -4.31 6.62 -22.82
C GLN A 158 -4.86 7.52 -21.72
N GLU A 159 -5.99 7.12 -21.10
CA GLU A 159 -6.58 7.85 -19.98
C GLU A 159 -5.64 7.88 -18.77
N VAL A 160 -4.96 6.75 -18.49
CA VAL A 160 -3.95 6.66 -17.43
C VAL A 160 -2.82 7.66 -17.66
N LEU A 161 -2.29 7.77 -18.88
CA LEU A 161 -1.26 8.77 -19.22
C LEU A 161 -1.75 10.20 -18.95
N GLN A 162 -2.97 10.52 -19.33
CA GLN A 162 -3.54 11.84 -19.09
C GLN A 162 -3.69 12.12 -17.58
N LEU A 163 -4.19 11.15 -16.82
CA LEU A 163 -4.34 11.29 -15.37
C LEU A 163 -2.99 11.52 -14.66
N ILE A 164 -1.92 10.83 -15.06
CA ILE A 164 -0.59 11.00 -14.48
C ILE A 164 -0.08 12.44 -14.64
N GLU A 165 -0.41 13.11 -15.75
CA GLU A 165 0.03 14.49 -16.03
C GLU A 165 -0.83 15.55 -15.32
N THR A 166 -2.08 15.23 -14.98
CA THR A 166 -3.06 16.24 -14.52
C THR A 166 -3.51 16.06 -13.08
N GLU A 167 -3.35 14.87 -12.50
CA GLU A 167 -3.89 14.51 -11.19
C GLU A 167 -2.79 14.12 -10.20
N THR A 168 -3.13 14.12 -8.93
CA THR A 168 -2.21 13.70 -7.86
C THR A 168 -2.34 12.20 -7.59
N PHE A 169 -1.20 11.53 -7.46
CA PHE A 169 -1.11 10.09 -7.21
C PHE A 169 -0.31 9.76 -5.96
N SER A 170 -0.57 8.59 -5.37
CA SER A 170 0.43 7.96 -4.54
C SER A 170 1.60 7.47 -5.40
N SER A 171 2.84 7.54 -4.92
CA SER A 171 4.03 7.22 -5.72
C SER A 171 4.01 5.80 -6.29
N ARG A 172 3.51 4.82 -5.53
CA ARG A 172 3.38 3.43 -5.99
C ARG A 172 2.36 3.32 -7.13
N ALA A 173 1.17 3.92 -6.96
CA ALA A 173 0.15 3.91 -7.99
C ALA A 173 0.62 4.61 -9.26
N GLN A 174 1.31 5.74 -9.14
CA GLN A 174 1.85 6.48 -10.28
C GLN A 174 2.83 5.63 -11.11
N MET A 175 3.76 4.93 -10.44
CA MET A 175 4.73 4.07 -11.14
C MET A 175 4.07 2.86 -11.81
N ILE A 176 3.11 2.22 -11.16
CA ILE A 176 2.36 1.09 -11.74
C ILE A 176 1.49 1.57 -12.90
N ALA A 177 0.79 2.67 -12.74
CA ALA A 177 -0.03 3.28 -13.78
C ALA A 177 0.81 3.66 -15.02
N TYR A 178 1.98 4.27 -14.82
CA TYR A 178 2.91 4.55 -15.91
C TYR A 178 3.37 3.27 -16.61
N GLY A 179 3.79 2.25 -15.86
CA GLY A 179 4.18 0.96 -16.42
C GLY A 179 3.05 0.30 -17.23
N PHE A 180 1.82 0.33 -16.71
CA PHE A 180 0.64 -0.16 -17.43
C PHE A 180 0.44 0.59 -18.75
N SER A 181 0.50 1.93 -18.74
CA SER A 181 0.32 2.75 -19.95
C SER A 181 1.38 2.50 -21.03
N LYS A 182 2.55 1.96 -20.66
CA LYS A 182 3.63 1.55 -21.56
C LYS A 182 3.61 0.07 -21.92
N GLY A 183 2.55 -0.65 -21.53
CA GLY A 183 2.41 -2.06 -21.88
C GLY A 183 3.30 -3.02 -21.08
N LEU A 184 3.77 -2.62 -19.90
CA LEU A 184 4.59 -3.49 -19.07
C LEU A 184 3.78 -4.54 -18.29
N PHE A 185 2.46 -4.37 -18.20
CA PHE A 185 1.54 -5.24 -17.46
C PHE A 185 0.37 -5.63 -18.37
N HIS A 186 0.59 -6.61 -19.23
CA HIS A 186 -0.48 -7.25 -19.99
C HIS A 186 -1.01 -8.46 -19.22
N ALA A 187 -2.34 -8.55 -19.11
CA ALA A 187 -3.02 -9.77 -18.66
C ALA A 187 -3.13 -10.79 -19.78
#